data_32ffe80ef055d8966b685bada2d1a084
#
_entry.id   32ffe80ef055d8966b685bada2d1a084
#
_cell.length_a   1.000
_cell.length_b   1.000
_cell.length_c   1.000
_cell.angle_alpha   90.00
_cell.angle_beta   90.00
_cell.angle_gamma   90.00
#
_symmetry.space_group_name_H-M   'P 1'
#
loop_
_entity.id
_entity.type
_entity.pdbx_description
1 polymer ?
#
loop_
_entity_poly.entity_id
_entity_poly.type
_entity_poly.pdbx_seq_one_letter_code
_entity_poly.pdbx_strand_id
1 'polypeptide(L)'
;MEALELEIYGRYRALVEKSGAFSGRTCPDGEPARVHLSDIIDRYDAFCFDGYGTLYNRGSFVYPGAKEWFAELRRRGKAIRLVTNAASNLDQALADEADARGFDFTVEETISSGSLLEPRDGLSEVYYIGRATGVNVLARNGIAAVENPTTPVVAISSSTATDEMYAQALTILRRPGALLLVLNPDAWAPRIDGTRAPVSGELCERLRRESGCAAEYFGKPFPDIWQKVRASLPAGAKAIMIGDTLGTDVYGAYVAGFDSALVVGRNEPAAELDADEKLLGVRPTYYLEP
;
A
#
# COMPACT_ATOMS: atom_id res chain seq x y z
N MET A 1 -6.58 12.90 -9.87
CA MET A 1 -5.78 12.97 -8.59
C MET A 1 -5.55 14.43 -8.17
N GLU A 2 -5.35 14.65 -6.87
CA GLU A 2 -4.89 15.95 -6.36
C GLU A 2 -3.45 16.23 -6.81
N ALA A 3 -3.08 17.51 -7.01
CA ALA A 3 -1.73 17.87 -7.46
C ALA A 3 -0.62 17.35 -6.53
N LEU A 4 -0.84 17.43 -5.21
CA LEU A 4 0.11 16.92 -4.22
C LEU A 4 0.22 15.38 -4.26
N GLU A 5 -0.88 14.68 -4.52
CA GLU A 5 -0.89 13.22 -4.68
C GLU A 5 -0.04 12.78 -5.87
N LEU A 6 -0.20 13.45 -7.01
CA LEU A 6 0.62 13.21 -8.21
C LEU A 6 2.12 13.45 -7.95
N GLU A 7 2.47 14.51 -7.21
CA GLU A 7 3.85 14.78 -6.83
C GLU A 7 4.42 13.69 -5.92
N ILE A 8 3.62 13.18 -4.96
CA ILE A 8 4.03 12.11 -4.04
C ILE A 8 4.31 10.83 -4.84
N TYR A 9 3.38 10.39 -5.67
CA TYR A 9 3.55 9.16 -6.45
C TYR A 9 4.62 9.29 -7.53
N GLY A 10 4.76 10.46 -8.16
CA GLY A 10 5.88 10.75 -9.07
C GLY A 10 7.24 10.63 -8.38
N ARG A 11 7.33 11.11 -7.13
CA ARG A 11 8.54 10.95 -6.32
C ARG A 11 8.79 9.49 -5.91
N TYR A 12 7.75 8.72 -5.54
CA TYR A 12 7.92 7.30 -5.22
C TYR A 12 8.44 6.54 -6.44
N ARG A 13 7.88 6.81 -7.61
CA ARG A 13 8.38 6.26 -8.85
C ARG A 13 9.87 6.56 -9.07
N ALA A 14 10.29 7.81 -8.93
CA ALA A 14 11.68 8.19 -9.09
C ALA A 14 12.62 7.49 -8.07
N LEU A 15 12.16 7.28 -6.83
CA LEU A 15 12.92 6.54 -5.81
C LEU A 15 13.07 5.06 -6.19
N VAL A 16 12.01 4.41 -6.64
CA VAL A 16 12.02 3.01 -7.07
C VAL A 16 12.92 2.82 -8.30
N GLU A 17 12.79 3.68 -9.30
CA GLU A 17 13.66 3.63 -10.50
C GLU A 17 15.14 3.81 -10.15
N LYS A 18 15.45 4.74 -9.26
CA LYS A 18 16.82 4.99 -8.77
C LYS A 18 17.40 3.81 -7.99
N SER A 19 16.56 3.02 -7.32
CA SER A 19 17.03 1.84 -6.56
C SER A 19 17.54 0.71 -7.45
N GLY A 20 17.25 0.73 -8.74
CA GLY A 20 17.58 -0.34 -9.68
C GLY A 20 16.71 -1.60 -9.52
N ALA A 21 15.74 -1.59 -8.62
CA ALA A 21 14.85 -2.73 -8.36
C ALA A 21 13.64 -2.79 -9.32
N PHE A 22 13.53 -1.83 -10.22
CA PHE A 22 12.48 -1.80 -11.23
C PHE A 22 12.68 -2.91 -12.27
N SER A 23 11.60 -3.67 -12.58
CA SER A 23 11.66 -4.81 -13.51
C SER A 23 11.91 -4.41 -14.99
N GLY A 24 11.92 -3.12 -15.28
CA GLY A 24 12.03 -2.60 -16.64
C GLY A 24 10.75 -2.77 -17.47
N ARG A 25 9.64 -3.19 -16.86
CA ARG A 25 8.35 -3.30 -17.54
C ARG A 25 7.87 -1.92 -17.97
N THR A 26 7.60 -1.78 -19.26
CA THR A 26 7.04 -0.55 -19.82
C THR A 26 5.53 -0.51 -19.61
N CYS A 27 4.96 0.70 -19.62
CA CYS A 27 3.52 0.89 -19.66
C CYS A 27 2.92 0.12 -20.85
N PRO A 28 1.81 -0.60 -20.68
CA PRO A 28 1.16 -1.27 -21.79
C PRO A 28 0.79 -0.27 -22.91
N ASP A 29 1.02 -0.67 -24.16
CA ASP A 29 0.56 0.11 -25.32
C ASP A 29 -0.95 0.00 -25.47
N GLY A 30 -1.61 1.11 -25.84
CA GLY A 30 -3.05 1.16 -26.08
C GLY A 30 -3.89 1.39 -24.83
N GLU A 31 -5.20 1.45 -25.00
CA GLU A 31 -6.18 1.61 -23.93
C GLU A 31 -6.39 0.26 -23.21
N PRO A 32 -6.37 0.23 -21.87
CA PRO A 32 -6.64 -0.99 -21.12
C PRO A 32 -8.04 -1.54 -21.41
N ALA A 33 -8.13 -2.85 -21.62
CA ALA A 33 -9.43 -3.47 -21.83
C ALA A 33 -10.24 -3.45 -20.52
N ARG A 34 -11.56 -3.15 -20.63
CA ARG A 34 -12.50 -3.34 -19.54
C ARG A 34 -12.90 -4.79 -19.47
N VAL A 35 -12.77 -5.41 -18.31
CA VAL A 35 -12.99 -6.84 -18.11
C VAL A 35 -13.69 -7.10 -16.78
N HIS A 36 -14.45 -8.21 -16.72
CA HIS A 36 -14.84 -8.83 -15.46
C HIS A 36 -13.77 -9.85 -15.03
N LEU A 37 -13.76 -10.23 -13.76
CA LEU A 37 -12.79 -11.21 -13.27
C LEU A 37 -12.89 -12.53 -14.03
N SER A 38 -14.12 -12.94 -14.40
CA SER A 38 -14.37 -14.16 -15.19
C SER A 38 -13.63 -14.21 -16.53
N ASP A 39 -13.35 -13.06 -17.13
CA ASP A 39 -12.72 -12.98 -18.45
C ASP A 39 -11.20 -13.22 -18.38
N ILE A 40 -10.62 -13.03 -17.20
CA ILE A 40 -9.18 -13.12 -16.97
C ILE A 40 -8.76 -14.21 -16.00
N ILE A 41 -9.70 -14.84 -15.28
CA ILE A 41 -9.40 -15.80 -14.20
C ILE A 41 -8.54 -16.98 -14.66
N ASP A 42 -8.70 -17.43 -15.89
CA ASP A 42 -7.93 -18.56 -16.44
C ASP A 42 -6.57 -18.13 -17.02
N ARG A 43 -6.29 -16.83 -17.06
CA ARG A 43 -5.01 -16.29 -17.57
C ARG A 43 -3.92 -16.22 -16.51
N TYR A 44 -4.27 -16.36 -15.23
CA TYR A 44 -3.38 -16.19 -14.08
C TYR A 44 -3.47 -17.36 -13.11
N ASP A 45 -2.33 -17.66 -12.47
CA ASP A 45 -2.21 -18.68 -11.43
C ASP A 45 -2.40 -18.07 -10.04
N ALA A 46 -2.06 -16.78 -9.90
CA ALA A 46 -2.07 -16.06 -8.63
C ALA A 46 -2.74 -14.68 -8.75
N PHE A 47 -3.53 -14.33 -7.73
CA PHE A 47 -4.27 -13.09 -7.60
C PHE A 47 -3.87 -12.38 -6.31
N CYS A 48 -3.26 -11.22 -6.44
CA CYS A 48 -2.92 -10.34 -5.33
C CYS A 48 -3.96 -9.23 -5.26
N PHE A 49 -4.54 -9.01 -4.08
CA PHE A 49 -5.55 -7.97 -3.86
C PHE A 49 -5.06 -6.93 -2.88
N ASP A 50 -5.30 -5.65 -3.18
CA ASP A 50 -5.39 -4.67 -2.12
C ASP A 50 -6.66 -4.90 -1.29
N GLY A 51 -6.64 -4.46 -0.01
CA GLY A 51 -7.77 -4.61 0.89
C GLY A 51 -8.73 -3.43 0.83
N TYR A 52 -8.28 -2.28 1.38
CA TYR A 52 -9.08 -1.08 1.53
C TYR A 52 -9.22 -0.29 0.23
N GLY A 53 -10.43 -0.21 -0.31
CA GLY A 53 -10.70 0.41 -1.61
C GLY A 53 -10.94 -0.64 -2.69
N THR A 54 -10.46 -1.86 -2.50
CA THR A 54 -10.60 -2.95 -3.48
C THR A 54 -11.61 -4.00 -3.03
N LEU A 55 -11.36 -4.71 -1.95
CA LEU A 55 -12.27 -5.73 -1.43
C LEU A 55 -13.29 -5.16 -0.43
N TYR A 56 -12.83 -4.30 0.44
CA TYR A 56 -13.62 -3.72 1.54
C TYR A 56 -13.17 -2.30 1.89
N ASN A 57 -13.90 -1.68 2.83
CA ASN A 57 -13.54 -0.41 3.41
C ASN A 57 -13.73 -0.46 4.94
N ARG A 58 -13.68 0.69 5.62
CA ARG A 58 -13.81 0.79 7.06
C ARG A 58 -15.11 0.18 7.59
N GLY A 59 -15.09 -0.27 8.84
CA GLY A 59 -16.22 -1.00 9.44
C GLY A 59 -16.43 -2.35 8.77
N SER A 60 -17.67 -2.73 8.53
CA SER A 60 -18.07 -3.98 7.89
C SER A 60 -18.36 -3.84 6.39
N PHE A 61 -18.02 -2.70 5.78
CA PHE A 61 -18.33 -2.44 4.39
C PHE A 61 -17.51 -3.34 3.46
N VAL A 62 -18.21 -4.04 2.57
CA VAL A 62 -17.62 -4.88 1.50
C VAL A 62 -18.12 -4.35 0.16
N TYR A 63 -17.23 -4.22 -0.79
CA TYR A 63 -17.59 -3.75 -2.12
C TYR A 63 -18.40 -4.80 -2.88
N PRO A 64 -19.40 -4.39 -3.68
CA PRO A 64 -20.15 -5.31 -4.54
C PRO A 64 -19.23 -6.13 -5.44
N GLY A 65 -19.53 -7.42 -5.62
CA GLY A 65 -18.74 -8.35 -6.44
C GLY A 65 -17.49 -8.94 -5.76
N ALA A 66 -16.96 -8.31 -4.71
CA ALA A 66 -15.68 -8.74 -4.12
C ALA A 66 -15.74 -10.14 -3.48
N LYS A 67 -16.85 -10.49 -2.83
CA LYS A 67 -17.03 -11.83 -2.25
C LYS A 67 -17.16 -12.89 -3.32
N GLU A 68 -17.87 -12.60 -4.39
CA GLU A 68 -18.05 -13.47 -5.55
C GLU A 68 -16.69 -13.73 -6.22
N TRP A 69 -15.87 -12.71 -6.40
CA TRP A 69 -14.50 -12.85 -6.93
C TRP A 69 -13.67 -13.80 -6.06
N PHE A 70 -13.67 -13.54 -4.77
CA PHE A 70 -12.87 -14.31 -3.82
C PHE A 70 -13.31 -15.77 -3.76
N ALA A 71 -14.61 -16.03 -3.64
CA ALA A 71 -15.17 -17.38 -3.60
C ALA A 71 -14.86 -18.17 -4.88
N GLU A 72 -14.95 -17.54 -6.06
CA GLU A 72 -14.65 -18.18 -7.33
C GLU A 72 -13.16 -18.53 -7.45
N LEU A 73 -12.27 -17.65 -7.00
CA LEU A 73 -10.82 -17.92 -6.99
C LEU A 73 -10.47 -19.07 -6.05
N ARG A 74 -11.06 -19.09 -4.83
CA ARG A 74 -10.90 -20.22 -3.90
C ARG A 74 -11.40 -21.54 -4.51
N ARG A 75 -12.59 -21.52 -5.10
CA ARG A 75 -13.19 -22.70 -5.75
C ARG A 75 -12.31 -23.25 -6.88
N ARG A 76 -11.60 -22.40 -7.60
CA ARG A 76 -10.64 -22.78 -8.67
C ARG A 76 -9.25 -23.11 -8.16
N GLY A 77 -9.00 -23.04 -6.87
CA GLY A 77 -7.70 -23.34 -6.28
C GLY A 77 -6.59 -22.34 -6.69
N LYS A 78 -6.96 -21.09 -7.01
CA LYS A 78 -5.99 -20.05 -7.35
C LYS A 78 -5.22 -19.63 -6.11
N ALA A 79 -3.94 -19.31 -6.26
CA ALA A 79 -3.18 -18.69 -5.19
C ALA A 79 -3.70 -17.26 -4.97
N ILE A 80 -4.06 -16.91 -3.73
CA ILE A 80 -4.59 -15.58 -3.43
C ILE A 80 -3.70 -14.93 -2.37
N ARG A 81 -3.44 -13.61 -2.49
CA ARG A 81 -2.71 -12.82 -1.49
C ARG A 81 -3.43 -11.52 -1.21
N LEU A 82 -3.51 -11.17 0.07
CA LEU A 82 -3.81 -9.81 0.52
C LEU A 82 -2.50 -9.03 0.59
N VAL A 83 -2.36 -7.98 -0.23
CA VAL A 83 -1.16 -7.14 -0.30
C VAL A 83 -1.54 -5.71 0.03
N THR A 84 -1.30 -5.29 1.28
CA THR A 84 -1.86 -4.05 1.80
C THR A 84 -0.81 -3.11 2.39
N ASN A 85 -1.05 -1.80 2.25
CA ASN A 85 -0.27 -0.76 2.93
C ASN A 85 -0.75 -0.48 4.37
N ALA A 86 -1.73 -1.24 4.89
CA ALA A 86 -2.17 -1.15 6.28
C ALA A 86 -1.03 -1.57 7.23
N ALA A 87 -0.49 -0.61 7.99
CA ALA A 87 0.70 -0.80 8.80
C ALA A 87 0.46 -0.72 10.31
N SER A 88 -0.80 -0.51 10.73
CA SER A 88 -1.13 -0.36 12.15
C SER A 88 -1.55 -1.65 12.84
N ASN A 89 -1.51 -2.78 12.15
CA ASN A 89 -1.87 -4.09 12.67
C ASN A 89 -0.85 -5.14 12.22
N LEU A 90 -0.68 -6.20 13.01
CA LEU A 90 0.04 -7.40 12.60
C LEU A 90 -0.72 -8.15 11.50
N ASP A 91 -0.03 -8.92 10.67
CA ASP A 91 -0.63 -9.65 9.55
C ASP A 91 -1.76 -10.60 10.01
N GLN A 92 -1.64 -11.24 11.18
CA GLN A 92 -2.72 -12.04 11.76
C GLN A 92 -3.99 -11.22 12.00
N ALA A 93 -3.86 -10.04 12.61
CA ALA A 93 -5.02 -9.18 12.88
C ALA A 93 -5.65 -8.63 11.58
N LEU A 94 -4.85 -8.45 10.52
CA LEU A 94 -5.37 -8.08 9.20
C LEU A 94 -6.10 -9.25 8.52
N ALA A 95 -5.59 -10.47 8.67
CA ALA A 95 -6.28 -11.68 8.23
C ALA A 95 -7.62 -11.87 8.95
N ASP A 96 -7.63 -11.75 10.29
CA ASP A 96 -8.85 -11.83 11.11
C ASP A 96 -9.86 -10.73 10.72
N GLU A 97 -9.38 -9.52 10.41
CA GLU A 97 -10.20 -8.41 9.94
C GLU A 97 -10.83 -8.69 8.56
N ALA A 98 -10.10 -9.34 7.68
CA ALA A 98 -10.61 -9.77 6.37
C ALA A 98 -11.62 -10.92 6.51
N ASP A 99 -11.34 -11.91 7.36
CA ASP A 99 -12.23 -13.05 7.64
C ASP A 99 -13.58 -12.59 8.20
N ALA A 100 -13.58 -11.62 9.13
CA ALA A 100 -14.79 -11.02 9.67
C ALA A 100 -15.67 -10.35 8.60
N ARG A 101 -15.13 -10.08 7.40
CA ARG A 101 -15.84 -9.55 6.21
C ARG A 101 -16.17 -10.64 5.20
N GLY A 102 -15.75 -11.89 5.44
CA GLY A 102 -15.99 -13.05 4.60
C GLY A 102 -14.89 -13.33 3.57
N PHE A 103 -13.66 -12.89 3.87
CA PHE A 103 -12.46 -13.19 3.09
C PHE A 103 -11.49 -14.01 3.94
N ASP A 104 -11.49 -15.31 3.81
CA ASP A 104 -10.74 -16.29 4.64
C ASP A 104 -9.24 -16.34 4.30
N PHE A 105 -8.60 -15.18 4.21
CA PHE A 105 -7.15 -15.11 4.08
C PHE A 105 -6.47 -15.70 5.31
N THR A 106 -5.46 -16.55 5.09
CA THR A 106 -4.58 -16.97 6.17
C THR A 106 -3.52 -15.88 6.47
N VAL A 107 -2.81 -16.01 7.59
CA VAL A 107 -1.73 -15.09 7.91
C VAL A 107 -0.60 -15.16 6.87
N GLU A 108 -0.32 -16.34 6.31
CA GLU A 108 0.68 -16.55 5.27
C GLU A 108 0.28 -15.93 3.92
N GLU A 109 -1.01 -15.78 3.68
CA GLU A 109 -1.56 -15.11 2.50
C GLU A 109 -1.64 -13.60 2.68
N THR A 110 -1.44 -13.08 3.90
CA THR A 110 -1.55 -11.66 4.23
C THR A 110 -0.17 -11.04 4.31
N ILE A 111 0.10 -10.05 3.46
CA ILE A 111 1.38 -9.35 3.37
C ILE A 111 1.12 -7.85 3.52
N SER A 112 1.53 -7.29 4.63
CA SER A 112 1.35 -5.88 4.93
C SER A 112 2.65 -5.09 4.88
N SER A 113 2.57 -3.79 4.68
CA SER A 113 3.72 -2.90 4.80
C SER A 113 4.32 -2.92 6.22
N GLY A 114 3.48 -3.05 7.25
CA GLY A 114 3.95 -3.18 8.64
C GLY A 114 4.80 -4.41 8.88
N SER A 115 4.60 -5.48 8.11
CA SER A 115 5.39 -6.72 8.22
C SER A 115 6.79 -6.63 7.60
N LEU A 116 7.10 -5.53 6.92
CA LEU A 116 8.43 -5.26 6.34
C LEU A 116 9.37 -4.57 7.32
N LEU A 117 8.84 -4.03 8.42
CA LEU A 117 9.69 -3.49 9.47
C LEU A 117 10.42 -4.63 10.16
N GLU A 118 11.74 -4.57 10.16
CA GLU A 118 12.62 -5.56 10.76
C GLU A 118 13.44 -4.96 11.89
N PRO A 119 13.90 -5.77 12.87
CA PRO A 119 14.84 -5.33 13.91
C PRO A 119 16.10 -4.73 13.29
N ARG A 120 16.60 -3.63 13.88
CA ARG A 120 17.82 -2.92 13.42
C ARG A 120 18.68 -2.53 14.57
N ASP A 121 19.98 -2.67 14.41
CA ASP A 121 20.94 -2.17 15.38
C ASP A 121 20.80 -0.65 15.56
N GLY A 122 20.73 -0.22 16.81
CA GLY A 122 20.59 1.19 17.16
C GLY A 122 19.18 1.80 17.02
N LEU A 123 18.18 1.01 16.63
CA LEU A 123 16.77 1.46 16.56
C LEU A 123 15.93 0.73 17.60
N SER A 124 15.89 1.25 18.82
CA SER A 124 15.09 0.71 19.93
C SER A 124 13.90 1.61 20.33
N GLU A 125 13.88 2.86 19.85
CA GLU A 125 12.87 3.85 20.22
C GLU A 125 12.49 4.69 19.01
N VAL A 126 11.20 5.05 18.91
CA VAL A 126 10.68 5.99 17.91
C VAL A 126 9.60 6.88 18.51
N TYR A 127 9.43 8.08 17.98
CA TYR A 127 8.18 8.82 18.11
C TYR A 127 7.18 8.24 17.11
N TYR A 128 6.02 7.81 17.59
CA TYR A 128 5.08 7.07 16.76
C TYR A 128 3.78 7.87 16.52
N ILE A 129 3.37 7.93 15.26
CA ILE A 129 2.05 8.45 14.84
C ILE A 129 1.30 7.32 14.13
N GLY A 130 0.16 6.93 14.70
CA GLY A 130 -0.66 5.87 14.15
C GLY A 130 -1.76 5.41 15.10
N ARG A 131 -2.45 4.33 14.73
CA ARG A 131 -3.44 3.71 15.62
C ARG A 131 -2.72 3.05 16.80
N ALA A 132 -3.40 2.96 17.94
CA ALA A 132 -2.83 2.35 19.14
C ALA A 132 -2.31 0.91 18.92
N THR A 133 -2.96 0.14 18.04
CA THR A 133 -2.53 -1.22 17.67
C THR A 133 -1.17 -1.28 16.97
N GLY A 134 -0.73 -0.19 16.34
CA GLY A 134 0.55 -0.14 15.63
C GLY A 134 1.78 -0.24 16.54
N VAL A 135 1.62 0.02 17.85
CA VAL A 135 2.69 -0.24 18.82
C VAL A 135 3.09 -1.72 18.87
N ASN A 136 2.16 -2.63 18.54
CA ASN A 136 2.47 -4.07 18.48
C ASN A 136 3.38 -4.41 17.29
N VAL A 137 3.25 -3.66 16.17
CA VAL A 137 4.13 -3.81 15.01
C VAL A 137 5.55 -3.35 15.36
N LEU A 138 5.68 -2.25 16.10
CA LEU A 138 6.96 -1.77 16.61
C LEU A 138 7.55 -2.76 17.62
N ALA A 139 6.76 -3.16 18.61
CA ALA A 139 7.20 -4.04 19.69
C ALA A 139 7.70 -5.42 19.20
N ARG A 140 7.07 -5.98 18.16
CA ARG A 140 7.52 -7.21 17.49
C ARG A 140 8.99 -7.10 17.02
N ASN A 141 9.43 -5.89 16.70
CA ASN A 141 10.78 -5.59 16.23
C ASN A 141 11.69 -5.01 17.33
N GLY A 142 11.28 -5.09 18.59
CA GLY A 142 12.06 -4.57 19.73
C GLY A 142 12.10 -3.03 19.80
N ILE A 143 11.14 -2.34 19.15
CA ILE A 143 11.08 -0.88 19.07
C ILE A 143 9.98 -0.38 20.02
N ALA A 144 10.31 0.55 20.91
CA ALA A 144 9.37 1.21 21.81
C ALA A 144 8.86 2.53 21.19
N ALA A 145 7.58 2.80 21.36
CA ALA A 145 7.00 4.12 21.06
C ALA A 145 7.18 5.03 22.29
N VAL A 146 7.89 6.15 22.11
CA VAL A 146 8.20 7.09 23.21
C VAL A 146 8.01 8.55 22.73
N GLU A 147 7.77 9.46 23.68
CA GLU A 147 7.57 10.88 23.39
C GLU A 147 8.85 11.56 22.84
N ASN A 148 10.00 11.20 23.40
CA ASN A 148 11.29 11.82 23.06
C ASN A 148 12.34 10.72 22.83
N PRO A 149 12.40 10.14 21.62
CA PRO A 149 13.36 9.09 21.33
C PRO A 149 14.80 9.63 21.36
N THR A 150 15.72 8.83 21.88
CA THR A 150 17.15 9.15 21.93
C THR A 150 17.69 9.35 20.50
N THR A 151 17.42 8.39 19.63
CA THR A 151 17.67 8.54 18.18
C THR A 151 16.50 9.28 17.53
N PRO A 152 16.74 10.31 16.69
CA PRO A 152 15.66 11.13 16.14
C PRO A 152 14.91 10.41 15.03
N VAL A 153 14.12 9.42 15.39
CA VAL A 153 13.32 8.63 14.46
C VAL A 153 11.84 8.82 14.72
N VAL A 154 11.08 9.10 13.67
CA VAL A 154 9.62 9.16 13.68
C VAL A 154 9.08 8.05 12.79
N ALA A 155 8.14 7.25 13.28
CA ALA A 155 7.47 6.20 12.52
C ALA A 155 5.98 6.54 12.36
N ILE A 156 5.45 6.46 11.14
CA ILE A 156 4.07 6.81 10.82
C ILE A 156 3.39 5.66 10.10
N SER A 157 2.29 5.16 10.67
CA SER A 157 1.48 4.08 10.10
C SER A 157 0.06 4.48 9.73
N SER A 158 -0.42 5.63 10.18
CA SER A 158 -1.72 6.20 9.78
C SER A 158 -1.77 7.71 10.00
N SER A 159 -2.79 8.37 9.44
CA SER A 159 -2.98 9.83 9.48
C SER A 159 -3.72 10.32 10.73
N THR A 160 -3.50 9.72 11.89
CA THR A 160 -4.21 10.08 13.16
C THR A 160 -3.48 11.18 13.95
N ALA A 161 -2.70 12.04 13.30
CA ALA A 161 -1.94 13.10 13.97
C ALA A 161 -2.87 14.24 14.43
N THR A 162 -2.67 14.71 15.66
CA THR A 162 -3.12 16.04 16.09
C THR A 162 -2.08 17.09 15.73
N ASP A 163 -2.41 18.38 15.85
CA ASP A 163 -1.47 19.47 15.62
C ASP A 163 -0.26 19.40 16.56
N GLU A 164 -0.46 18.99 17.80
CA GLU A 164 0.61 18.78 18.80
C GLU A 164 1.54 17.63 18.39
N MET A 165 0.96 16.51 17.94
CA MET A 165 1.74 15.36 17.45
C MET A 165 2.56 15.74 16.21
N TYR A 166 1.98 16.51 15.31
CA TYR A 166 2.68 17.03 14.14
C TYR A 166 3.87 17.93 14.51
N ALA A 167 3.64 18.88 15.41
CA ALA A 167 4.69 19.80 15.88
C ALA A 167 5.82 19.05 16.60
N GLN A 168 5.50 18.04 17.41
CA GLN A 168 6.48 17.21 18.09
C GLN A 168 7.29 16.37 17.08
N ALA A 169 6.64 15.73 16.11
CA ALA A 169 7.31 14.98 15.04
C ALA A 169 8.28 15.89 14.27
N LEU A 170 7.84 17.09 13.91
CA LEU A 170 8.66 18.06 13.20
C LEU A 170 9.87 18.50 14.02
N THR A 171 9.71 18.70 15.32
CA THR A 171 10.81 19.01 16.25
C THR A 171 11.87 17.91 16.26
N ILE A 172 11.43 16.64 16.31
CA ILE A 172 12.33 15.47 16.27
C ILE A 172 13.02 15.36 14.91
N LEU A 173 12.25 15.52 13.82
CA LEU A 173 12.76 15.36 12.45
C LEU A 173 13.71 16.48 11.99
N ARG A 174 13.77 17.61 12.69
CA ARG A 174 14.76 18.68 12.46
C ARG A 174 16.10 18.44 13.16
N ARG A 175 16.22 17.39 13.96
CA ARG A 175 17.48 17.04 14.62
C ARG A 175 18.47 16.43 13.60
N PRO A 176 19.79 16.63 13.78
CA PRO A 176 20.80 16.01 12.92
C PRO A 176 20.67 14.49 12.89
N GLY A 177 20.73 13.91 11.69
CA GLY A 177 20.61 12.46 11.48
C GLY A 177 19.19 11.91 11.61
N ALA A 178 18.19 12.78 11.61
CA ALA A 178 16.79 12.34 11.74
C ALA A 178 16.31 11.48 10.56
N LEU A 179 15.45 10.52 10.89
CA LEU A 179 14.86 9.58 9.93
C LEU A 179 13.34 9.49 10.12
N LEU A 180 12.62 9.58 9.00
CA LEU A 180 11.18 9.32 8.95
C LEU A 180 10.93 7.92 8.37
N LEU A 181 10.32 7.02 9.15
CA LEU A 181 9.85 5.70 8.69
C LEU A 181 8.39 5.83 8.22
N VAL A 182 8.19 5.77 6.92
CA VAL A 182 6.88 5.82 6.26
C VAL A 182 6.35 4.40 6.16
N LEU A 183 5.64 3.95 7.21
CA LEU A 183 5.14 2.57 7.29
C LEU A 183 3.91 2.34 6.41
N ASN A 184 3.17 3.40 6.06
CA ASN A 184 2.08 3.38 5.09
C ASN A 184 2.26 4.55 4.12
N PRO A 185 2.65 4.29 2.85
CA PRO A 185 2.91 5.33 1.86
C PRO A 185 1.69 5.80 1.07
N ASP A 186 0.48 5.25 1.31
CA ASP A 186 -0.72 5.71 0.61
C ASP A 186 -0.93 7.20 0.86
N ALA A 187 -1.06 7.98 -0.22
CA ALA A 187 -1.24 9.42 -0.13
C ALA A 187 -2.71 9.81 0.10
N TRP A 188 -3.63 9.18 -0.63
CA TRP A 188 -5.08 9.32 -0.49
C TRP A 188 -5.74 7.95 -0.36
N ALA A 189 -6.95 7.93 0.20
CA ALA A 189 -7.76 6.72 0.31
C ALA A 189 -9.24 7.03 0.10
N PRO A 190 -10.02 6.09 -0.52
CA PRO A 190 -11.44 6.26 -0.73
C PRO A 190 -12.21 6.12 0.57
N ARG A 191 -13.32 6.86 0.68
CA ARG A 191 -14.30 6.78 1.74
C ARG A 191 -15.54 6.02 1.26
N ILE A 192 -16.32 5.51 2.21
CA ILE A 192 -17.57 4.76 1.92
C ILE A 192 -18.60 5.65 1.18
N ASP A 193 -18.59 6.96 1.45
CA ASP A 193 -19.47 7.94 0.83
C ASP A 193 -19.05 8.34 -0.60
N GLY A 194 -18.02 7.71 -1.15
CA GLY A 194 -17.48 7.99 -2.49
C GLY A 194 -16.52 9.18 -2.55
N THR A 195 -16.26 9.85 -1.41
CA THR A 195 -15.22 10.89 -1.34
C THR A 195 -13.84 10.26 -1.14
N ARG A 196 -12.81 11.08 -1.26
CA ARG A 196 -11.41 10.70 -0.99
C ARG A 196 -10.81 11.63 0.06
N ALA A 197 -9.86 11.13 0.83
CA ALA A 197 -9.19 11.97 1.81
C ALA A 197 -7.69 11.62 1.88
N PRO A 198 -6.84 12.63 2.21
CA PRO A 198 -5.44 12.41 2.46
C PRO A 198 -5.25 11.45 3.64
N VAL A 199 -4.22 10.63 3.54
CA VAL A 199 -3.84 9.66 4.57
C VAL A 199 -2.34 9.77 4.91
N SER A 200 -1.73 8.71 5.41
CA SER A 200 -0.38 8.77 6.00
C SER A 200 0.72 9.21 5.04
N GLY A 201 0.65 8.87 3.77
CA GLY A 201 1.66 9.29 2.79
C GLY A 201 1.69 10.82 2.59
N GLU A 202 0.52 11.48 2.60
CA GLU A 202 0.44 12.95 2.56
C GLU A 202 1.04 13.58 3.82
N LEU A 203 0.66 13.08 5.00
CA LEU A 203 1.23 13.54 6.27
C LEU A 203 2.76 13.40 6.30
N CYS A 204 3.28 12.25 5.87
CA CYS A 204 4.71 11.98 5.79
C CYS A 204 5.41 12.93 4.83
N GLU A 205 4.82 13.21 3.67
CA GLU A 205 5.41 14.13 2.69
C GLU A 205 5.50 15.56 3.22
N ARG A 206 4.47 16.05 3.92
CA ARG A 206 4.50 17.35 4.57
C ARG A 206 5.64 17.44 5.60
N LEU A 207 5.71 16.48 6.52
CA LEU A 207 6.78 16.42 7.53
C LEU A 207 8.17 16.35 6.89
N ARG A 208 8.34 15.52 5.86
CA ARG A 208 9.61 15.41 5.14
C ARG A 208 10.04 16.73 4.48
N ARG A 209 9.10 17.43 3.83
CA ARG A 209 9.37 18.73 3.19
C ARG A 209 9.74 19.79 4.20
N GLU A 210 9.01 19.89 5.29
CA GLU A 210 9.22 20.92 6.30
C GLU A 210 10.48 20.68 7.17
N SER A 211 10.86 19.42 7.38
CA SER A 211 12.04 19.06 8.16
C SER A 211 13.32 18.95 7.33
N GLY A 212 13.21 18.56 6.05
CA GLY A 212 14.35 18.19 5.21
C GLY A 212 15.00 16.85 5.58
N CYS A 213 14.36 16.02 6.44
CA CYS A 213 14.92 14.77 6.91
C CYS A 213 15.01 13.69 5.82
N ALA A 214 15.83 12.67 6.06
CA ALA A 214 15.80 11.43 5.31
C ALA A 214 14.50 10.68 5.59
N ALA A 215 14.03 9.90 4.59
CA ALA A 215 12.85 9.07 4.75
C ALA A 215 13.07 7.68 4.15
N GLU A 216 12.53 6.67 4.81
CA GLU A 216 12.50 5.28 4.38
C GLU A 216 11.05 4.84 4.24
N TYR A 217 10.76 4.09 3.17
CA TYR A 217 9.40 3.76 2.78
C TYR A 217 9.18 2.26 2.80
N PHE A 218 8.02 1.83 3.30
CA PHE A 218 7.59 0.45 3.40
C PHE A 218 6.29 0.24 2.64
N GLY A 219 6.13 -0.94 2.02
CA GLY A 219 4.91 -1.28 1.31
C GLY A 219 4.90 -0.88 -0.18
N LYS A 220 3.73 -0.96 -0.79
CA LYS A 220 3.53 -0.60 -2.21
C LYS A 220 3.76 0.90 -2.44
N PRO A 221 4.45 1.32 -3.51
CA PRO A 221 4.99 0.52 -4.61
C PRO A 221 6.43 0.03 -4.42
N PHE A 222 7.03 0.14 -3.24
CA PHE A 222 8.44 -0.13 -2.99
C PHE A 222 8.77 -1.62 -3.13
N PRO A 223 10.03 -1.97 -3.51
CA PRO A 223 10.40 -3.33 -3.93
C PRO A 223 10.24 -4.42 -2.87
N ASP A 224 10.44 -4.08 -1.60
CA ASP A 224 10.54 -5.07 -0.51
C ASP A 224 9.23 -5.86 -0.32
N ILE A 225 8.07 -5.19 -0.43
CA ILE A 225 6.79 -5.89 -0.33
C ILE A 225 6.62 -6.88 -1.48
N TRP A 226 7.08 -6.54 -2.67
CA TRP A 226 6.96 -7.38 -3.86
C TRP A 226 7.90 -8.56 -3.85
N GLN A 227 9.08 -8.44 -3.24
CA GLN A 227 9.97 -9.57 -2.98
C GLN A 227 9.29 -10.58 -2.05
N LYS A 228 8.66 -10.10 -0.96
CA LYS A 228 7.91 -10.94 -0.04
C LYS A 228 6.70 -11.60 -0.71
N VAL A 229 5.95 -10.86 -1.52
CA VAL A 229 4.84 -11.40 -2.32
C VAL A 229 5.34 -12.51 -3.25
N ARG A 230 6.37 -12.26 -4.04
CA ARG A 230 6.94 -13.28 -4.95
C ARG A 230 7.38 -14.54 -4.23
N ALA A 231 8.06 -14.40 -3.08
CA ALA A 231 8.52 -15.53 -2.28
C ALA A 231 7.37 -16.38 -1.73
N SER A 232 6.18 -15.80 -1.56
CA SER A 232 4.99 -16.47 -1.07
C SER A 232 4.17 -17.18 -2.15
N LEU A 233 4.42 -16.89 -3.43
CA LEU A 233 3.69 -17.47 -4.55
C LEU A 233 4.33 -18.78 -5.04
N PRO A 234 3.56 -19.67 -5.68
CA PRO A 234 4.11 -20.84 -6.36
C PRO A 234 5.19 -20.44 -7.37
N ALA A 235 6.26 -21.22 -7.47
CA ALA A 235 7.35 -20.95 -8.39
C ALA A 235 6.86 -20.85 -9.84
N GLY A 236 7.20 -19.76 -10.53
CA GLY A 236 6.79 -19.51 -11.91
C GLY A 236 5.33 -19.08 -12.09
N ALA A 237 4.57 -18.89 -11.03
CA ALA A 237 3.18 -18.45 -11.11
C ALA A 237 3.04 -17.12 -11.87
N LYS A 238 2.16 -17.08 -12.85
CA LYS A 238 1.74 -15.85 -13.50
C LYS A 238 0.76 -15.10 -12.59
N ALA A 239 1.16 -13.94 -12.10
CA ALA A 239 0.41 -13.19 -11.12
C ALA A 239 -0.18 -11.89 -11.66
N ILE A 240 -1.31 -11.47 -11.08
CA ILE A 240 -1.94 -10.18 -11.31
C ILE A 240 -2.20 -9.48 -9.97
N MET A 241 -1.95 -8.14 -9.93
CA MET A 241 -2.34 -7.28 -8.81
C MET A 241 -3.64 -6.59 -9.13
N ILE A 242 -4.61 -6.71 -8.23
CA ILE A 242 -5.91 -6.04 -8.29
C ILE A 242 -5.97 -5.01 -7.18
N GLY A 243 -6.15 -3.74 -7.57
CA GLY A 243 -6.16 -2.61 -6.63
C GLY A 243 -6.94 -1.43 -7.17
N ASP A 244 -6.99 -0.35 -6.42
CA ASP A 244 -7.75 0.86 -6.74
C ASP A 244 -6.88 2.11 -6.94
N THR A 245 -5.54 1.98 -6.81
CA THR A 245 -4.62 3.11 -6.82
C THR A 245 -3.50 2.94 -7.87
N LEU A 246 -3.38 3.91 -8.79
CA LEU A 246 -2.34 3.92 -9.83
C LEU A 246 -0.93 3.93 -9.25
N GLY A 247 -0.68 4.80 -8.27
CA GLY A 247 0.65 5.06 -7.74
C GLY A 247 1.21 3.97 -6.82
N THR A 248 0.38 3.09 -6.29
CA THR A 248 0.79 2.01 -5.39
C THR A 248 0.52 0.63 -5.97
N ASP A 249 -0.71 0.32 -6.37
CA ASP A 249 -1.08 -1.02 -6.85
C ASP A 249 -0.60 -1.27 -8.27
N VAL A 250 -0.94 -0.37 -9.18
CA VAL A 250 -0.61 -0.53 -10.61
C VAL A 250 0.89 -0.36 -10.83
N TYR A 251 1.48 0.71 -10.29
CA TYR A 251 2.92 0.91 -10.41
C TYR A 251 3.71 -0.16 -9.65
N GLY A 252 3.22 -0.57 -8.49
CA GLY A 252 3.81 -1.67 -7.73
C GLY A 252 3.77 -3.01 -8.48
N ALA A 253 2.69 -3.29 -9.21
CA ALA A 253 2.65 -4.45 -10.12
C ALA A 253 3.77 -4.38 -11.17
N TYR A 254 4.08 -3.21 -11.73
CA TYR A 254 5.22 -3.05 -12.65
C TYR A 254 6.54 -3.37 -11.97
N VAL A 255 6.76 -2.87 -10.74
CA VAL A 255 7.95 -3.19 -9.95
C VAL A 255 8.06 -4.69 -9.74
N ALA A 256 6.94 -5.34 -9.45
CA ALA A 256 6.86 -6.79 -9.31
C ALA A 256 7.00 -7.56 -10.64
N GLY A 257 6.85 -6.93 -11.80
CA GLY A 257 6.72 -7.62 -13.10
C GLY A 257 5.43 -8.42 -13.23
N PHE A 258 4.37 -8.01 -12.49
CA PHE A 258 3.03 -8.59 -12.57
C PHE A 258 2.17 -7.80 -13.56
N ASP A 259 1.11 -8.41 -14.03
CA ASP A 259 0.00 -7.69 -14.65
C ASP A 259 -0.81 -6.96 -13.56
N SER A 260 -1.63 -5.99 -13.96
CA SER A 260 -2.45 -5.23 -13.01
C SER A 260 -3.87 -5.04 -13.53
N ALA A 261 -4.83 -5.03 -12.61
CA ALA A 261 -6.21 -4.64 -12.89
C ALA A 261 -6.63 -3.55 -11.90
N LEU A 262 -7.02 -2.39 -12.44
CA LEU A 262 -7.49 -1.26 -11.67
C LEU A 262 -9.00 -1.30 -11.51
N VAL A 263 -9.49 -1.26 -10.28
CA VAL A 263 -10.92 -1.09 -9.98
C VAL A 263 -11.24 0.40 -10.04
N VAL A 264 -11.82 0.83 -11.15
CA VAL A 264 -12.05 2.25 -11.45
C VAL A 264 -13.17 2.85 -10.61
N GLY A 265 -13.05 4.15 -10.30
CA GLY A 265 -14.11 4.92 -9.62
C GLY A 265 -14.12 4.75 -8.10
N ARG A 266 -13.03 4.28 -7.50
CA ARG A 266 -12.84 4.18 -6.05
C ARG A 266 -11.82 5.19 -5.58
N ASN A 267 -10.53 4.88 -5.60
CA ASN A 267 -9.50 5.87 -5.31
C ASN A 267 -9.15 6.71 -6.53
N GLU A 268 -9.28 6.16 -7.73
CA GLU A 268 -9.06 6.88 -8.97
C GLU A 268 -10.39 7.35 -9.58
N PRO A 269 -10.65 8.68 -9.68
CA PRO A 269 -11.84 9.20 -10.34
C PRO A 269 -11.86 8.83 -11.83
N ALA A 270 -12.92 8.20 -12.30
CA ALA A 270 -13.02 7.73 -13.68
C ALA A 270 -12.85 8.84 -14.72
N ALA A 271 -13.29 10.07 -14.40
CA ALA A 271 -13.21 11.22 -15.31
C ALA A 271 -11.76 11.76 -15.49
N GLU A 272 -10.88 11.51 -14.53
CA GLU A 272 -9.50 12.03 -14.52
C GLU A 272 -8.46 10.96 -14.90
N LEU A 273 -8.88 9.71 -14.97
CA LEU A 273 -8.00 8.55 -15.05
C LEU A 273 -6.98 8.61 -16.20
N ASP A 274 -7.41 8.94 -17.42
CA ASP A 274 -6.50 9.02 -18.59
C ASP A 274 -5.46 10.16 -18.43
N ALA A 275 -5.83 11.25 -17.78
CA ALA A 275 -4.89 12.33 -17.48
C ALA A 275 -3.88 11.90 -16.40
N ASP A 276 -4.35 11.25 -15.34
CA ASP A 276 -3.52 10.78 -14.23
C ASP A 276 -2.54 9.67 -14.69
N GLU A 277 -2.99 8.74 -15.53
CA GLU A 277 -2.14 7.72 -16.16
C GLU A 277 -1.00 8.35 -16.98
N LYS A 278 -1.31 9.37 -17.77
CA LYS A 278 -0.30 10.09 -18.57
C LYS A 278 0.68 10.85 -17.70
N LEU A 279 0.22 11.52 -16.64
CA LEU A 279 1.07 12.29 -15.74
C LEU A 279 2.00 11.39 -14.93
N LEU A 280 1.51 10.25 -14.43
CA LEU A 280 2.32 9.27 -13.72
C LEU A 280 3.15 8.39 -14.66
N GLY A 281 2.79 8.31 -15.95
CA GLY A 281 3.38 7.37 -16.90
C GLY A 281 3.12 5.91 -16.50
N VAL A 282 1.95 5.65 -15.90
CA VAL A 282 1.52 4.36 -15.38
C VAL A 282 0.15 4.03 -15.91
N ARG A 283 -0.05 2.81 -16.41
CA ARG A 283 -1.32 2.36 -16.97
C ARG A 283 -1.57 0.90 -16.60
N PRO A 284 -2.77 0.50 -16.12
CA PRO A 284 -3.05 -0.88 -15.77
C PRO A 284 -3.11 -1.77 -17.03
N THR A 285 -2.98 -3.08 -16.84
CA THR A 285 -3.23 -4.05 -17.90
C THR A 285 -4.71 -4.11 -18.24
N TYR A 286 -5.57 -4.00 -17.21
CA TYR A 286 -7.03 -4.02 -17.34
C TYR A 286 -7.68 -2.98 -16.43
N TYR A 287 -8.85 -2.51 -16.85
CA TYR A 287 -9.84 -1.93 -15.95
C TYR A 287 -10.81 -3.02 -15.50
N LEU A 288 -10.89 -3.28 -14.19
CA LEU A 288 -11.76 -4.30 -13.63
C LEU A 288 -13.13 -3.71 -13.30
N GLU A 289 -14.15 -4.33 -13.87
CA GLU A 289 -15.55 -4.05 -13.56
C GLU A 289 -16.07 -5.02 -12.49
N PRO A 290 -16.98 -4.55 -11.59
CA PRO A 290 -17.58 -5.39 -10.55
C PRO A 290 -18.28 -6.62 -11.06
#